data_1c9c9735bc310cff4646ff324aad8ad9
#
_entry.id   1c9c9735bc310cff4646ff324aad8ad9
#
_cell.length_a   1.000
_cell.length_b   1.000
_cell.length_c   1.000
_cell.angle_alpha   90.00
_cell.angle_beta   90.00
_cell.angle_gamma   90.00
#
_symmetry.space_group_name_H-M   'P 1'
#
loop_
_entity.id
_entity.type
_entity.pdbx_description
1 polymer ?
#
loop_
_entity_poly.entity_id
_entity_poly.type
_entity_poly.pdbx_seq_one_letter_code
_entity_poly.pdbx_strand_id
1 'polypeptide(L)'
;MNSVVIGSGFGGIAAALRLKAKGHKVTLIEKHKDLGGRARVFRKNGFIYDGGPTVITAPYLINELFELFQKNPNDYIKLTPLKVWYQFIFEDKSKFNYSGDENEMKRQIELINKEDAQGYEKLVNFTKKIFDKGFTELADVPFDKPSVMMKQLPALLKLKSYKSVYSLVSSYIKNEKLRRMLSMHPLLVGGNPFTTTSIYGLILYLEKKWGIHYSMGGTGNIISGFEKLMNEEGIEVIKGSEVTQIISNQNEITGVQLDNSKKIDANKVICNADPPGVYEKMLNGQSSNSFMFKWKKNRMEYSMGLFVYYFGTKKIYDNVEHHTIKFGNKYKEHLDDIFNHKKLNNDISYYLHRPTATDKSMAPDGHDCFYVLVPVPNNQSKIDWSLEGEKMKNLVVEKMEKDLMPNLKENIVEDFYLTPDYFEKDLNTKYGSGFSIQPKFSQSAYFRFHNKSEIYNNLYFVGAGTHPGAGVPGVLSSAKVLDKIL
;
A
#
# COMPACT_ATOMS: atom_id res chain seq x y z
N MET A 1 -2.79 -30.84 -6.88
CA MET A 1 -1.43 -30.27 -6.82
C MET A 1 -1.29 -29.54 -5.49
N ASN A 2 -0.18 -29.76 -4.76
CA ASN A 2 0.06 -29.09 -3.47
C ASN A 2 0.74 -27.74 -3.69
N SER A 3 0.16 -26.69 -3.15
CA SER A 3 0.70 -25.33 -3.24
C SER A 3 0.84 -24.72 -1.85
N VAL A 4 2.00 -24.12 -1.59
CA VAL A 4 2.28 -23.38 -0.35
C VAL A 4 2.30 -21.89 -0.67
N VAL A 5 1.60 -21.11 0.15
CA VAL A 5 1.61 -19.64 0.10
C VAL A 5 2.30 -19.11 1.35
N ILE A 6 3.34 -18.30 1.19
CA ILE A 6 4.12 -17.72 2.28
C ILE A 6 3.68 -16.27 2.51
N GLY A 7 3.13 -16.01 3.70
CA GLY A 7 2.67 -14.69 4.13
C GLY A 7 1.23 -14.37 3.77
N SER A 8 0.47 -13.90 4.77
CA SER A 8 -0.97 -13.66 4.73
C SER A 8 -1.37 -12.19 4.50
N GLY A 9 -0.52 -11.37 3.88
CA GLY A 9 -0.97 -10.08 3.38
C GLY A 9 -2.01 -10.24 2.26
N PHE A 10 -2.69 -9.17 1.83
CA PHE A 10 -3.72 -9.21 0.79
C PHE A 10 -3.31 -10.00 -0.46
N GLY A 11 -2.07 -9.85 -0.93
CA GLY A 11 -1.58 -10.58 -2.10
C GLY A 11 -1.49 -12.08 -1.87
N GLY A 12 -1.03 -12.51 -0.67
CA GLY A 12 -0.94 -13.93 -0.32
C GLY A 12 -2.30 -14.58 -0.14
N ILE A 13 -3.22 -13.90 0.57
CA ILE A 13 -4.60 -14.38 0.73
C ILE A 13 -5.28 -14.50 -0.64
N ALA A 14 -5.16 -13.48 -1.50
CA ALA A 14 -5.72 -13.52 -2.84
C ALA A 14 -5.13 -14.64 -3.69
N ALA A 15 -3.82 -14.90 -3.59
CA ALA A 15 -3.17 -16.02 -4.27
C ALA A 15 -3.68 -17.39 -3.76
N ALA A 16 -3.84 -17.54 -2.44
CA ALA A 16 -4.34 -18.76 -1.82
C ALA A 16 -5.76 -19.08 -2.31
N LEU A 17 -6.66 -18.08 -2.30
CA LEU A 17 -8.03 -18.23 -2.78
C LEU A 17 -8.08 -18.58 -4.29
N ARG A 18 -7.29 -17.89 -5.13
CA ARG A 18 -7.24 -18.17 -6.58
C ARG A 18 -6.70 -19.57 -6.88
N LEU A 19 -5.67 -20.01 -6.18
CA LEU A 19 -5.15 -21.38 -6.31
C LEU A 19 -6.18 -22.41 -5.89
N LYS A 20 -6.91 -22.18 -4.79
CA LYS A 20 -7.97 -23.05 -4.33
C LYS A 20 -9.10 -23.17 -5.35
N ALA A 21 -9.54 -22.04 -5.92
CA ALA A 21 -10.55 -22.03 -6.98
C ALA A 21 -10.12 -22.81 -8.24
N LYS A 22 -8.80 -22.92 -8.48
CA LYS A 22 -8.22 -23.78 -9.54
C LYS A 22 -8.03 -25.25 -9.13
N GLY A 23 -8.54 -25.67 -7.96
CA GLY A 23 -8.48 -27.05 -7.49
C GLY A 23 -7.18 -27.48 -6.84
N HIS A 24 -6.32 -26.54 -6.42
CA HIS A 24 -5.12 -26.89 -5.67
C HIS A 24 -5.46 -27.24 -4.22
N LYS A 25 -4.68 -28.14 -3.60
CA LYS A 25 -4.59 -28.25 -2.15
C LYS A 25 -3.64 -27.15 -1.68
N VAL A 26 -4.15 -26.19 -0.89
CA VAL A 26 -3.42 -24.98 -0.53
C VAL A 26 -3.15 -24.95 0.97
N THR A 27 -1.89 -24.68 1.34
CA THR A 27 -1.47 -24.37 2.70
C THR A 27 -0.93 -22.95 2.72
N LEU A 28 -1.53 -22.03 3.49
CA LEU A 28 -1.06 -20.68 3.73
C LEU A 28 -0.33 -20.64 5.07
N ILE A 29 0.88 -20.07 5.08
CA ILE A 29 1.75 -20.02 6.27
C ILE A 29 2.02 -18.55 6.62
N GLU A 30 1.73 -18.19 7.88
CA GLU A 30 1.93 -16.84 8.42
C GLU A 30 2.78 -16.90 9.70
N LYS A 31 3.82 -16.08 9.79
CA LYS A 31 4.72 -16.04 10.95
C LYS A 31 4.06 -15.45 12.21
N HIS A 32 3.07 -14.59 12.03
CA HIS A 32 2.33 -13.99 13.15
C HIS A 32 1.10 -14.83 13.53
N LYS A 33 0.61 -14.60 14.75
CA LYS A 33 -0.65 -15.21 15.22
C LYS A 33 -1.88 -14.66 14.48
N ASP A 34 -1.77 -13.42 13.97
CA ASP A 34 -2.81 -12.73 13.23
C ASP A 34 -2.46 -12.63 11.75
N LEU A 35 -3.46 -12.81 10.89
CA LEU A 35 -3.33 -12.64 9.45
C LEU A 35 -3.32 -11.15 9.05
N GLY A 36 -2.97 -10.87 7.78
CA GLY A 36 -3.14 -9.56 7.17
C GLY A 36 -1.84 -8.80 6.85
N GLY A 37 -0.71 -9.19 7.42
CA GLY A 37 0.56 -8.50 7.18
C GLY A 37 0.47 -7.00 7.55
N ARG A 38 0.57 -6.09 6.55
CA ARG A 38 0.39 -4.64 6.77
C ARG A 38 -1.05 -4.24 7.13
N ALA A 39 -2.04 -5.09 6.89
CA ALA A 39 -3.44 -4.88 7.23
C ALA A 39 -3.83 -5.49 8.60
N ARG A 40 -2.85 -5.86 9.42
CA ARG A 40 -3.10 -6.28 10.80
C ARG A 40 -3.77 -5.17 11.61
N VAL A 41 -4.40 -5.54 12.71
CA VAL A 41 -5.10 -4.64 13.61
C VAL A 41 -4.45 -4.68 14.97
N PHE A 42 -4.35 -3.53 15.63
CA PHE A 42 -3.89 -3.44 17.03
C PHE A 42 -5.09 -3.14 17.93
N ARG A 43 -5.22 -3.90 19.02
CA ARG A 43 -6.28 -3.72 20.01
C ARG A 43 -5.67 -3.38 21.35
N LYS A 44 -6.03 -2.22 21.90
CA LYS A 44 -5.53 -1.75 23.19
C LYS A 44 -6.63 -0.98 23.92
N ASN A 45 -6.91 -1.35 25.16
CA ASN A 45 -7.83 -0.64 26.07
C ASN A 45 -9.18 -0.26 25.42
N GLY A 46 -9.76 -1.18 24.61
CA GLY A 46 -11.05 -0.98 23.92
C GLY A 46 -10.94 -0.24 22.58
N PHE A 47 -9.78 0.32 22.23
CA PHE A 47 -9.52 0.90 20.91
C PHE A 47 -9.11 -0.15 19.90
N ILE A 48 -9.54 0.06 18.64
CA ILE A 48 -9.18 -0.77 17.49
C ILE A 48 -8.45 0.12 16.47
N TYR A 49 -7.19 -0.18 16.23
CA TYR A 49 -6.33 0.58 15.32
C TYR A 49 -6.03 -0.23 14.06
N ASP A 50 -6.37 0.32 12.90
CA ASP A 50 -5.97 -0.27 11.62
C ASP A 50 -4.46 -0.12 11.39
N GLY A 51 -3.77 -1.23 11.08
CA GLY A 51 -2.32 -1.22 10.90
C GLY A 51 -1.85 -0.62 9.58
N GLY A 52 -2.74 -0.35 8.64
CA GLY A 52 -2.27 0.12 7.34
C GLY A 52 -3.34 0.49 6.33
N PRO A 53 -3.62 -0.29 5.28
CA PRO A 53 -4.31 0.17 4.09
C PRO A 53 -5.80 0.46 4.35
N THR A 54 -6.12 1.69 4.77
CA THR A 54 -7.47 2.14 5.11
C THR A 54 -8.19 2.85 3.96
N VAL A 55 -7.47 3.22 2.91
CA VAL A 55 -8.04 3.79 1.69
C VAL A 55 -8.40 2.65 0.74
N ILE A 56 -9.66 2.21 0.78
CA ILE A 56 -10.13 1.10 -0.04
C ILE A 56 -10.73 1.64 -1.34
N THR A 57 -10.03 1.39 -2.44
CA THR A 57 -10.48 1.69 -3.80
C THR A 57 -10.64 0.40 -4.60
N ALA A 58 -11.34 0.45 -5.74
CA ALA A 58 -11.59 -0.72 -6.59
C ALA A 58 -12.15 -1.93 -5.81
N PRO A 59 -13.28 -1.78 -5.07
CA PRO A 59 -13.84 -2.80 -4.20
C PRO A 59 -14.15 -4.12 -4.93
N TYR A 60 -14.37 -4.08 -6.23
CA TYR A 60 -14.63 -5.27 -7.04
C TYR A 60 -13.49 -6.31 -6.98
N LEU A 61 -12.23 -5.88 -6.76
CA LEU A 61 -11.09 -6.81 -6.62
C LEU A 61 -11.16 -7.62 -5.32
N ILE A 62 -11.78 -7.06 -4.29
CA ILE A 62 -12.07 -7.76 -3.04
C ILE A 62 -13.27 -8.70 -3.26
N ASN A 63 -14.35 -8.20 -3.87
CA ASN A 63 -15.57 -8.94 -4.11
C ASN A 63 -15.33 -10.16 -5.01
N GLU A 64 -14.51 -10.00 -6.05
CA GLU A 64 -14.14 -11.09 -6.99
C GLU A 64 -13.59 -12.33 -6.26
N LEU A 65 -12.88 -12.18 -5.14
CA LEU A 65 -12.35 -13.32 -4.39
C LEU A 65 -13.44 -14.18 -3.73
N PHE A 66 -14.56 -13.57 -3.33
CA PHE A 66 -15.74 -14.30 -2.84
C PHE A 66 -16.53 -14.91 -4.01
N GLU A 67 -16.66 -14.18 -5.11
CA GLU A 67 -17.36 -14.60 -6.31
C GLU A 67 -16.73 -15.83 -6.96
N LEU A 68 -15.41 -16.05 -6.83
CA LEU A 68 -14.71 -17.27 -7.24
C LEU A 68 -15.37 -18.55 -6.65
N PHE A 69 -15.99 -18.43 -5.49
CA PHE A 69 -16.66 -19.53 -4.76
C PHE A 69 -18.18 -19.36 -4.71
N GLN A 70 -18.76 -18.50 -5.57
CA GLN A 70 -20.20 -18.21 -5.61
C GLN A 70 -20.75 -17.69 -4.27
N LYS A 71 -19.92 -16.99 -3.48
CA LYS A 71 -20.31 -16.37 -2.21
C LYS A 71 -20.64 -14.91 -2.41
N ASN A 72 -21.62 -14.41 -1.63
CA ASN A 72 -21.94 -12.98 -1.61
C ASN A 72 -20.95 -12.23 -0.69
N PRO A 73 -20.17 -11.28 -1.18
CA PRO A 73 -19.20 -10.53 -0.35
C PRO A 73 -19.83 -9.83 0.86
N ASN A 74 -21.10 -9.40 0.75
CA ASN A 74 -21.78 -8.67 1.83
C ASN A 74 -22.08 -9.55 3.06
N ASP A 75 -22.01 -10.88 2.94
CA ASP A 75 -22.17 -11.81 4.07
C ASP A 75 -20.89 -11.90 4.92
N TYR A 76 -19.80 -11.34 4.45
CA TYR A 76 -18.46 -11.38 5.06
C TYR A 76 -17.92 -10.02 5.46
N ILE A 77 -18.08 -9.01 4.59
CA ILE A 77 -17.54 -7.67 4.77
C ILE A 77 -18.56 -6.61 4.37
N LYS A 78 -18.53 -5.46 5.05
CA LYS A 78 -19.37 -4.32 4.71
C LYS A 78 -18.48 -3.13 4.33
N LEU A 79 -18.46 -2.78 3.04
CA LEU A 79 -17.77 -1.61 2.53
C LEU A 79 -18.74 -0.43 2.42
N THR A 80 -18.39 0.69 3.04
CA THR A 80 -19.21 1.91 3.06
C THR A 80 -18.49 3.00 2.26
N PRO A 81 -19.14 3.61 1.23
CA PRO A 81 -18.53 4.69 0.48
C PRO A 81 -18.41 5.95 1.33
N LEU A 82 -17.27 6.65 1.23
CA LEU A 82 -17.04 7.91 1.91
C LEU A 82 -17.51 9.09 1.02
N LYS A 83 -18.14 10.09 1.64
CA LYS A 83 -18.55 11.32 0.94
C LYS A 83 -17.36 12.24 0.66
N VAL A 84 -16.58 12.53 1.71
CA VAL A 84 -15.29 13.22 1.60
C VAL A 84 -14.22 12.13 1.58
N TRP A 85 -13.47 12.06 0.48
CA TRP A 85 -12.40 11.08 0.32
C TRP A 85 -11.16 11.48 1.09
N TYR A 86 -10.77 12.77 0.95
CA TYR A 86 -9.70 13.39 1.72
C TYR A 86 -10.05 14.83 2.03
N GLN A 87 -9.82 15.28 3.25
CA GLN A 87 -9.73 16.71 3.55
C GLN A 87 -8.26 17.12 3.49
N PHE A 88 -7.92 18.02 2.58
CA PHE A 88 -6.60 18.64 2.53
C PHE A 88 -6.58 19.91 3.38
N ILE A 89 -5.51 20.08 4.14
CA ILE A 89 -5.24 21.28 4.91
C ILE A 89 -3.92 21.88 4.41
N PHE A 90 -3.97 23.13 3.96
CA PHE A 90 -2.81 23.84 3.45
C PHE A 90 -2.13 24.64 4.57
N GLU A 91 -0.99 25.27 4.26
CA GLU A 91 -0.17 26.02 5.22
C GLU A 91 -0.89 27.22 5.82
N ASP A 92 -1.76 27.89 5.04
CA ASP A 92 -2.62 29.01 5.47
C ASP A 92 -3.90 28.55 6.20
N LYS A 93 -3.96 27.27 6.58
CA LYS A 93 -5.10 26.61 7.24
C LYS A 93 -6.36 26.51 6.36
N SER A 94 -6.32 26.93 5.10
CA SER A 94 -7.42 26.69 4.17
C SER A 94 -7.63 25.20 3.96
N LYS A 95 -8.89 24.79 3.81
CA LYS A 95 -9.30 23.39 3.66
C LYS A 95 -9.84 23.15 2.25
N PHE A 96 -9.63 21.95 1.74
CA PHE A 96 -10.20 21.47 0.50
C PHE A 96 -10.75 20.06 0.70
N ASN A 97 -12.04 19.84 0.44
CA ASN A 97 -12.67 18.53 0.52
C ASN A 97 -12.66 17.84 -0.84
N TYR A 98 -11.74 16.91 -1.01
CA TYR A 98 -11.62 16.11 -2.22
C TYR A 98 -12.66 14.98 -2.18
N SER A 99 -13.49 14.89 -3.23
CA SER A 99 -14.62 13.97 -3.29
C SER A 99 -14.94 13.52 -4.72
N GLY A 100 -15.94 12.64 -4.88
CA GLY A 100 -16.45 12.22 -6.17
C GLY A 100 -17.43 13.21 -6.82
N ASP A 101 -17.89 14.23 -6.09
CA ASP A 101 -18.80 15.26 -6.62
C ASP A 101 -18.04 16.24 -7.52
N GLU A 102 -18.24 16.11 -8.84
CA GLU A 102 -17.56 16.95 -9.83
C GLU A 102 -17.88 18.43 -9.69
N ASN A 103 -19.13 18.77 -9.35
CA ASN A 103 -19.56 20.17 -9.25
C ASN A 103 -18.89 20.82 -8.03
N GLU A 104 -18.88 20.11 -6.92
CA GLU A 104 -18.22 20.58 -5.70
C GLU A 104 -16.69 20.67 -5.88
N MET A 105 -16.08 19.70 -6.55
CA MET A 105 -14.65 19.75 -6.89
C MET A 105 -14.31 20.98 -7.75
N LYS A 106 -15.08 21.24 -8.81
CA LYS A 106 -14.89 22.42 -9.67
C LYS A 106 -15.08 23.71 -8.90
N ARG A 107 -16.16 23.81 -8.10
CA ARG A 107 -16.44 24.99 -7.27
C ARG A 107 -15.29 25.32 -6.33
N GLN A 108 -14.75 24.32 -5.61
CA GLN A 108 -13.63 24.53 -4.71
C GLN A 108 -12.33 24.90 -5.46
N ILE A 109 -12.09 24.31 -6.64
CA ILE A 109 -10.94 24.67 -7.50
C ILE A 109 -11.06 26.10 -7.98
N GLU A 110 -12.23 26.54 -8.43
CA GLU A 110 -12.49 27.92 -8.88
C GLU A 110 -12.25 28.97 -7.80
N LEU A 111 -12.58 28.65 -6.54
CA LEU A 111 -12.31 29.52 -5.39
C LEU A 111 -10.79 29.73 -5.16
N ILE A 112 -9.97 28.76 -5.54
CA ILE A 112 -8.50 28.86 -5.44
C ILE A 112 -7.91 29.49 -6.71
N ASN A 113 -8.31 28.97 -7.89
CA ASN A 113 -7.89 29.48 -9.19
C ASN A 113 -8.90 29.10 -10.27
N LYS A 114 -9.61 30.09 -10.79
CA LYS A 114 -10.69 29.90 -11.79
C LYS A 114 -10.22 29.17 -13.05
N GLU A 115 -9.01 29.46 -13.54
CA GLU A 115 -8.48 28.82 -14.76
C GLU A 115 -8.17 27.33 -14.56
N ASP A 116 -7.91 26.91 -13.34
CA ASP A 116 -7.56 25.51 -13.05
C ASP A 116 -8.77 24.57 -13.07
N ALA A 117 -9.99 25.08 -13.02
CA ALA A 117 -11.19 24.25 -13.15
C ALA A 117 -11.25 23.55 -14.53
N GLN A 118 -10.97 24.26 -15.62
CA GLN A 118 -10.87 23.65 -16.95
C GLN A 118 -9.64 22.75 -17.06
N GLY A 119 -8.53 23.14 -16.40
CA GLY A 119 -7.31 22.33 -16.29
C GLY A 119 -7.58 20.97 -15.63
N TYR A 120 -8.37 20.97 -14.55
CA TYR A 120 -8.78 19.76 -13.84
C TYR A 120 -9.58 18.80 -14.73
N GLU A 121 -10.56 19.28 -15.47
CA GLU A 121 -11.31 18.44 -16.42
C GLU A 121 -10.41 17.78 -17.46
N LYS A 122 -9.47 18.56 -18.05
CA LYS A 122 -8.50 18.02 -19.01
C LYS A 122 -7.57 16.98 -18.37
N LEU A 123 -7.14 17.22 -17.12
CA LEU A 123 -6.31 16.30 -16.36
C LEU A 123 -7.07 14.98 -16.10
N VAL A 124 -8.31 15.04 -15.61
CA VAL A 124 -9.15 13.86 -15.36
C VAL A 124 -9.34 13.04 -16.64
N ASN A 125 -9.65 13.71 -17.76
CA ASN A 125 -9.81 13.03 -19.06
C ASN A 125 -8.50 12.39 -19.55
N PHE A 126 -7.36 12.98 -19.24
CA PHE A 126 -6.07 12.40 -19.59
C PHE A 126 -5.72 11.20 -18.66
N THR A 127 -5.98 11.34 -17.36
CA THR A 127 -5.74 10.24 -16.39
C THR A 127 -6.66 9.05 -16.63
N LYS A 128 -7.87 9.27 -17.21
CA LYS A 128 -8.72 8.18 -17.70
C LYS A 128 -7.99 7.33 -18.75
N LYS A 129 -7.32 7.95 -19.73
CA LYS A 129 -6.56 7.21 -20.75
C LYS A 129 -5.40 6.42 -20.14
N ILE A 130 -4.74 7.00 -19.12
CA ILE A 130 -3.69 6.30 -18.38
C ILE A 130 -4.29 5.11 -17.61
N PHE A 131 -5.44 5.30 -16.97
CA PHE A 131 -6.15 4.27 -16.23
C PHE A 131 -6.59 3.12 -17.15
N ASP A 132 -7.23 3.42 -18.29
CA ASP A 132 -7.68 2.42 -19.25
C ASP A 132 -6.50 1.54 -19.69
N LYS A 133 -5.32 2.13 -19.96
CA LYS A 133 -4.11 1.39 -20.33
C LYS A 133 -3.43 0.73 -19.14
N GLY A 134 -3.09 1.50 -18.12
CA GLY A 134 -2.22 1.06 -17.02
C GLY A 134 -2.91 0.09 -16.05
N PHE A 135 -4.20 0.30 -15.78
CA PHE A 135 -4.95 -0.50 -14.83
C PHE A 135 -5.84 -1.54 -15.55
N THR A 136 -6.68 -1.12 -16.48
CA THR A 136 -7.65 -2.04 -17.12
C THR A 136 -6.96 -3.06 -18.01
N GLU A 137 -5.95 -2.65 -18.79
CA GLU A 137 -5.29 -3.57 -19.72
C GLU A 137 -4.05 -4.26 -19.12
N LEU A 138 -3.29 -3.58 -18.27
CA LEU A 138 -1.93 -4.01 -17.92
C LEU A 138 -1.74 -4.46 -16.47
N ALA A 139 -2.67 -4.23 -15.55
CA ALA A 139 -2.46 -4.52 -14.13
C ALA A 139 -2.26 -6.02 -13.82
N ASP A 140 -2.85 -6.90 -14.62
CA ASP A 140 -2.75 -8.35 -14.47
C ASP A 140 -1.99 -9.05 -15.60
N VAL A 141 -1.25 -8.27 -16.43
CA VAL A 141 -0.41 -8.81 -17.51
C VAL A 141 0.95 -9.22 -16.94
N PRO A 142 1.44 -10.45 -17.18
CA PRO A 142 2.77 -10.83 -16.76
C PRO A 142 3.83 -10.08 -17.58
N PHE A 143 4.71 -9.35 -16.90
CA PHE A 143 5.84 -8.63 -17.50
C PHE A 143 7.16 -9.42 -17.31
N ASP A 144 7.16 -10.70 -17.62
CA ASP A 144 8.32 -11.60 -17.49
C ASP A 144 9.20 -11.61 -18.73
N LYS A 145 8.74 -11.07 -19.87
CA LYS A 145 9.47 -11.03 -21.15
C LYS A 145 9.70 -9.60 -21.64
N PRO A 146 10.91 -9.28 -22.16
CA PRO A 146 11.19 -7.94 -22.73
C PRO A 146 10.23 -7.56 -23.86
N SER A 147 9.80 -8.55 -24.66
CA SER A 147 8.89 -8.34 -25.80
C SER A 147 7.53 -7.78 -25.36
N VAL A 148 7.05 -8.16 -24.17
CA VAL A 148 5.80 -7.60 -23.60
C VAL A 148 5.98 -6.10 -23.34
N MET A 149 7.09 -5.71 -22.72
CA MET A 149 7.40 -4.29 -22.45
C MET A 149 7.57 -3.49 -23.75
N MET A 150 8.28 -4.04 -24.73
CA MET A 150 8.50 -3.37 -26.02
C MET A 150 7.19 -3.09 -26.76
N LYS A 151 6.24 -4.02 -26.74
CA LYS A 151 4.90 -3.81 -27.34
C LYS A 151 4.14 -2.66 -26.69
N GLN A 152 4.35 -2.40 -25.40
CA GLN A 152 3.65 -1.33 -24.66
C GLN A 152 4.33 0.04 -24.81
N LEU A 153 5.60 0.09 -25.21
CA LEU A 153 6.39 1.32 -25.23
C LEU A 153 5.76 2.46 -26.02
N PRO A 154 5.21 2.26 -27.24
CA PRO A 154 4.56 3.35 -27.99
C PRO A 154 3.37 3.95 -27.25
N ALA A 155 2.54 3.11 -26.60
CA ALA A 155 1.40 3.57 -25.80
C ALA A 155 1.86 4.32 -24.55
N LEU A 156 2.89 3.82 -23.86
CA LEU A 156 3.46 4.48 -22.68
C LEU A 156 4.05 5.84 -23.02
N LEU A 157 4.74 5.98 -24.15
CA LEU A 157 5.24 7.28 -24.62
C LEU A 157 4.12 8.27 -24.94
N LYS A 158 3.06 7.82 -25.64
CA LYS A 158 1.86 8.64 -25.91
C LYS A 158 1.17 9.11 -24.62
N LEU A 159 1.20 8.28 -23.56
CA LEU A 159 0.67 8.61 -22.24
C LEU A 159 1.66 9.41 -21.38
N LYS A 160 2.79 9.86 -21.96
CA LYS A 160 3.81 10.70 -21.30
C LYS A 160 4.40 10.05 -20.04
N SER A 161 4.48 8.70 -19.99
CA SER A 161 4.95 7.95 -18.82
C SER A 161 6.40 8.24 -18.41
N TYR A 162 7.17 8.92 -19.27
CA TYR A 162 8.51 9.45 -18.98
C TYR A 162 8.48 10.70 -18.06
N LYS A 163 7.32 11.38 -17.91
CA LYS A 163 7.16 12.49 -16.98
C LYS A 163 6.92 11.95 -15.56
N SER A 164 7.15 12.80 -14.56
CA SER A 164 6.66 12.54 -13.20
C SER A 164 5.17 12.87 -13.08
N VAL A 165 4.50 12.32 -12.04
CA VAL A 165 3.08 12.67 -11.76
C VAL A 165 2.94 14.17 -11.52
N TYR A 166 3.84 14.78 -10.71
CA TYR A 166 3.82 16.22 -10.48
C TYR A 166 4.00 17.02 -11.78
N SER A 167 4.93 16.62 -12.65
CA SER A 167 5.15 17.29 -13.95
C SER A 167 3.95 17.11 -14.89
N LEU A 168 3.26 15.96 -14.85
CA LEU A 168 2.03 15.76 -15.61
C LEU A 168 0.94 16.70 -15.12
N VAL A 169 0.67 16.73 -13.80
CA VAL A 169 -0.35 17.62 -13.20
C VAL A 169 -0.04 19.07 -13.50
N SER A 170 1.22 19.50 -13.38
CA SER A 170 1.67 20.86 -13.69
C SER A 170 1.46 21.28 -15.15
N SER A 171 1.30 20.31 -16.06
CA SER A 171 0.95 20.60 -17.47
C SER A 171 -0.51 21.04 -17.64
N TYR A 172 -1.36 20.89 -16.63
CA TYR A 172 -2.79 21.18 -16.66
C TYR A 172 -3.21 22.19 -15.59
N ILE A 173 -2.52 22.22 -14.45
CA ILE A 173 -2.86 22.99 -13.25
C ILE A 173 -1.77 24.05 -12.99
N LYS A 174 -2.17 25.29 -12.72
CA LYS A 174 -1.27 26.41 -12.49
C LYS A 174 -1.00 26.66 -11.00
N ASN A 175 -2.03 26.57 -10.17
CA ASN A 175 -1.92 26.85 -8.73
C ASN A 175 -1.15 25.75 -8.00
N GLU A 176 -0.17 26.14 -7.15
CA GLU A 176 0.73 25.20 -6.48
C GLU A 176 0.04 24.32 -5.44
N LYS A 177 -0.94 24.84 -4.69
CA LYS A 177 -1.71 24.04 -3.73
C LYS A 177 -2.46 22.90 -4.45
N LEU A 178 -3.11 23.22 -5.57
CA LEU A 178 -3.83 22.24 -6.39
C LEU A 178 -2.87 21.24 -7.06
N ARG A 179 -1.67 21.67 -7.50
CA ARG A 179 -0.65 20.76 -8.02
C ARG A 179 -0.24 19.72 -6.99
N ARG A 180 0.07 20.15 -5.76
CA ARG A 180 0.46 19.26 -4.65
C ARG A 180 -0.66 18.27 -4.33
N MET A 181 -1.88 18.77 -4.17
CA MET A 181 -3.05 17.95 -3.90
C MET A 181 -3.31 16.89 -4.98
N LEU A 182 -3.38 17.29 -6.25
CA LEU A 182 -3.71 16.39 -7.36
C LEU A 182 -2.55 15.47 -7.76
N SER A 183 -1.33 15.72 -7.27
CA SER A 183 -0.17 14.87 -7.54
C SER A 183 0.28 13.99 -6.36
N MET A 184 -0.38 14.03 -5.20
CA MET A 184 0.08 13.36 -3.98
C MET A 184 -0.04 11.84 -4.03
N HIS A 185 -0.88 11.28 -4.91
CA HIS A 185 -1.24 9.85 -4.97
C HIS A 185 -0.06 8.87 -4.98
N PRO A 186 1.10 9.18 -5.59
CA PRO A 186 2.28 8.33 -5.46
C PRO A 186 2.71 8.02 -4.02
N LEU A 187 2.50 8.95 -3.08
CA LEU A 187 2.82 8.72 -1.66
C LEU A 187 2.01 7.56 -1.06
N LEU A 188 0.79 7.33 -1.54
CA LEU A 188 -0.06 6.21 -1.10
C LEU A 188 0.47 4.83 -1.53
N VAL A 189 1.45 4.81 -2.44
CA VAL A 189 2.07 3.60 -2.99
C VAL A 189 3.61 3.63 -2.93
N GLY A 190 4.16 4.49 -2.07
CA GLY A 190 5.59 4.53 -1.76
C GLY A 190 6.46 5.32 -2.73
N GLY A 191 5.86 6.20 -3.54
CA GLY A 191 6.57 7.02 -4.52
C GLY A 191 6.64 8.49 -4.17
N ASN A 192 7.71 9.14 -4.61
CA ASN A 192 7.83 10.59 -4.59
C ASN A 192 7.12 11.17 -5.82
N PRO A 193 6.11 12.07 -5.69
CA PRO A 193 5.39 12.66 -6.80
C PRO A 193 6.28 13.33 -7.86
N PHE A 194 7.43 13.82 -7.45
CA PHE A 194 8.39 14.50 -8.33
C PHE A 194 9.25 13.56 -9.18
N THR A 195 9.30 12.26 -8.83
CA THR A 195 10.11 11.25 -9.54
C THR A 195 9.34 10.02 -9.99
N THR A 196 8.15 9.79 -9.42
CA THR A 196 7.27 8.67 -9.83
C THR A 196 6.72 8.90 -11.22
N THR A 197 6.78 7.88 -12.07
CA THR A 197 6.24 7.94 -13.44
C THR A 197 4.77 8.34 -13.46
N SER A 198 4.41 9.18 -14.44
CA SER A 198 3.04 9.70 -14.60
C SER A 198 1.98 8.63 -14.84
N ILE A 199 2.37 7.37 -15.10
CA ILE A 199 1.42 6.26 -15.18
C ILE A 199 0.63 6.10 -13.86
N TYR A 200 1.22 6.44 -12.72
CA TYR A 200 0.54 6.45 -11.42
C TYR A 200 -0.49 7.58 -11.25
N GLY A 201 -0.58 8.50 -12.21
CA GLY A 201 -1.72 9.40 -12.35
C GLY A 201 -3.06 8.67 -12.60
N LEU A 202 -2.99 7.37 -12.98
CA LEU A 202 -4.17 6.49 -13.05
C LEU A 202 -4.98 6.46 -11.74
N ILE A 203 -4.32 6.64 -10.58
CA ILE A 203 -4.98 6.57 -9.27
C ILE A 203 -6.05 7.65 -9.14
N LEU A 204 -5.79 8.87 -9.65
CA LEU A 204 -6.78 9.94 -9.66
C LEU A 204 -8.08 9.52 -10.37
N TYR A 205 -7.99 8.84 -11.51
CA TYR A 205 -9.18 8.35 -12.21
C TYR A 205 -9.76 7.09 -11.56
N LEU A 206 -8.93 6.24 -10.98
CA LEU A 206 -9.36 5.04 -10.25
C LEU A 206 -10.29 5.42 -9.08
N GLU A 207 -9.89 6.43 -8.28
CA GLU A 207 -10.71 6.98 -7.19
C GLU A 207 -12.01 7.57 -7.73
N LYS A 208 -11.92 8.35 -8.81
CA LYS A 208 -13.13 8.92 -9.46
C LYS A 208 -14.10 7.84 -9.94
N LYS A 209 -13.59 6.72 -10.47
CA LYS A 209 -14.42 5.65 -11.03
C LYS A 209 -15.15 4.84 -9.98
N TRP A 210 -14.50 4.53 -8.86
CA TRP A 210 -15.05 3.63 -7.85
C TRP A 210 -15.26 4.29 -6.49
N GLY A 211 -14.76 5.49 -6.27
CA GLY A 211 -14.78 6.14 -4.97
C GLY A 211 -13.78 5.54 -3.99
N ILE A 212 -13.81 6.08 -2.79
CA ILE A 212 -13.07 5.57 -1.63
C ILE A 212 -14.08 5.00 -0.64
N HIS A 213 -13.78 3.82 -0.12
CA HIS A 213 -14.62 3.08 0.81
C HIS A 213 -13.87 2.83 2.10
N TYR A 214 -14.64 2.70 3.16
CA TYR A 214 -14.18 2.22 4.45
C TYR A 214 -14.81 0.86 4.75
N SER A 215 -14.05 -0.06 5.31
CA SER A 215 -14.58 -1.32 5.81
C SER A 215 -15.11 -1.13 7.23
N MET A 216 -16.39 -1.36 7.47
CA MET A 216 -16.96 -1.33 8.81
C MET A 216 -16.27 -2.37 9.69
N GLY A 217 -15.85 -1.97 10.90
CA GLY A 217 -14.96 -2.76 11.78
C GLY A 217 -13.48 -2.68 11.42
N GLY A 218 -13.10 -1.75 10.52
CA GLY A 218 -11.72 -1.53 10.07
C GLY A 218 -11.25 -2.50 8.99
N THR A 219 -10.01 -2.34 8.56
CA THR A 219 -9.35 -3.21 7.57
C THR A 219 -9.24 -4.65 8.06
N GLY A 220 -9.15 -4.84 9.38
CA GLY A 220 -9.14 -6.15 10.01
C GLY A 220 -10.39 -6.97 9.72
N ASN A 221 -11.54 -6.33 9.48
CA ASN A 221 -12.77 -7.04 9.13
C ASN A 221 -12.69 -7.66 7.71
N ILE A 222 -11.99 -7.01 6.79
CA ILE A 222 -11.70 -7.62 5.46
C ILE A 222 -10.85 -8.88 5.63
N ILE A 223 -9.83 -8.82 6.48
CA ILE A 223 -8.96 -9.98 6.77
C ILE A 223 -9.77 -11.11 7.41
N SER A 224 -10.63 -10.79 8.39
CA SER A 224 -11.50 -11.79 9.04
C SER A 224 -12.50 -12.41 8.05
N GLY A 225 -13.06 -11.61 7.14
CA GLY A 225 -13.93 -12.10 6.07
C GLY A 225 -13.20 -13.08 5.13
N PHE A 226 -11.97 -12.75 4.75
CA PHE A 226 -11.15 -13.66 3.95
C PHE A 226 -10.72 -14.91 4.72
N GLU A 227 -10.39 -14.79 6.00
CA GLU A 227 -10.07 -15.95 6.83
C GLU A 227 -11.25 -16.91 6.93
N LYS A 228 -12.47 -16.39 7.16
CA LYS A 228 -13.70 -17.17 7.16
C LYS A 228 -13.88 -17.90 5.82
N LEU A 229 -13.72 -17.19 4.69
CA LEU A 229 -13.82 -17.79 3.35
C LEU A 229 -12.76 -18.88 3.15
N MET A 230 -11.50 -18.63 3.51
CA MET A 230 -10.43 -19.65 3.38
C MET A 230 -10.73 -20.91 4.19
N ASN A 231 -11.28 -20.77 5.40
CA ASN A 231 -11.67 -21.91 6.25
C ASN A 231 -12.84 -22.70 5.65
N GLU A 232 -13.88 -22.01 5.15
CA GLU A 232 -15.03 -22.64 4.49
C GLU A 232 -14.61 -23.43 3.26
N GLU A 233 -13.65 -22.90 2.49
CA GLU A 233 -13.14 -23.55 1.28
C GLU A 233 -12.04 -24.61 1.57
N GLY A 234 -11.70 -24.84 2.85
CA GLY A 234 -10.72 -25.86 3.24
C GLY A 234 -9.29 -25.55 2.81
N ILE A 235 -8.89 -24.28 2.90
CA ILE A 235 -7.49 -23.86 2.83
C ILE A 235 -6.87 -24.08 4.21
N GLU A 236 -5.78 -24.84 4.28
CA GLU A 236 -5.04 -25.01 5.51
C GLU A 236 -4.29 -23.71 5.86
N VAL A 237 -4.54 -23.12 7.04
CA VAL A 237 -3.89 -21.91 7.50
C VAL A 237 -3.03 -22.20 8.72
N ILE A 238 -1.71 -22.08 8.58
CA ILE A 238 -0.71 -22.25 9.66
C ILE A 238 -0.28 -20.86 10.13
N LYS A 239 -0.65 -20.51 11.37
CA LYS A 239 -0.30 -19.23 12.00
C LYS A 239 0.82 -19.40 13.04
N GLY A 240 1.57 -18.34 13.33
CA GLY A 240 2.63 -18.32 14.33
C GLY A 240 3.84 -19.19 13.95
N SER A 241 4.07 -19.40 12.64
CA SER A 241 5.17 -20.21 12.12
C SER A 241 5.87 -19.48 10.98
N GLU A 242 7.15 -19.21 11.14
CA GLU A 242 7.94 -18.53 10.11
C GLU A 242 8.53 -19.54 9.12
N VAL A 243 8.37 -19.28 7.84
CA VAL A 243 9.13 -20.00 6.80
C VAL A 243 10.53 -19.42 6.77
N THR A 244 11.50 -20.24 7.16
CA THR A 244 12.92 -19.83 7.22
C THR A 244 13.68 -20.17 5.97
N GLN A 245 13.23 -21.21 5.22
CA GLN A 245 13.89 -21.66 4.00
C GLN A 245 12.89 -22.17 2.95
N ILE A 246 13.18 -21.88 1.69
CA ILE A 246 12.54 -22.50 0.53
C ILE A 246 13.48 -23.59 0.03
N ILE A 247 13.00 -24.84 0.03
CA ILE A 247 13.81 -26.03 -0.30
C ILE A 247 13.72 -26.28 -1.79
N SER A 248 14.87 -26.45 -2.43
CA SER A 248 14.96 -26.71 -3.88
C SER A 248 15.84 -27.89 -4.19
N ASN A 249 15.54 -28.54 -5.32
CA ASN A 249 16.39 -29.50 -5.98
C ASN A 249 16.63 -29.01 -7.43
N GLN A 250 17.87 -28.67 -7.77
CA GLN A 250 18.19 -27.98 -9.03
C GLN A 250 17.34 -26.71 -9.22
N ASN A 251 16.58 -26.60 -10.31
CA ASN A 251 15.73 -25.45 -10.65
C ASN A 251 14.26 -25.62 -10.22
N GLU A 252 13.97 -26.61 -9.38
CA GLU A 252 12.62 -26.90 -8.89
C GLU A 252 12.54 -26.74 -7.37
N ILE A 253 11.52 -26.05 -6.90
CA ILE A 253 11.19 -26.02 -5.47
C ILE A 253 10.48 -27.30 -5.11
N THR A 254 10.88 -27.91 -4.01
CA THR A 254 10.28 -29.15 -3.49
C THR A 254 9.45 -28.94 -2.21
N GLY A 255 9.63 -27.80 -1.54
CA GLY A 255 8.90 -27.48 -0.32
C GLY A 255 9.45 -26.27 0.42
N VAL A 256 9.04 -26.13 1.67
CA VAL A 256 9.50 -25.09 2.59
C VAL A 256 9.85 -25.69 3.95
N GLN A 257 10.73 -25.02 4.69
CA GLN A 257 11.07 -25.35 6.07
C GLN A 257 10.62 -24.23 7.01
N LEU A 258 9.99 -24.60 8.10
CA LEU A 258 9.55 -23.71 9.16
C LEU A 258 10.65 -23.50 10.21
N ASP A 259 10.47 -22.50 11.06
CA ASP A 259 11.33 -22.15 12.20
C ASP A 259 11.50 -23.31 13.21
N ASN A 260 10.49 -24.17 13.38
CA ASN A 260 10.54 -25.39 14.19
C ASN A 260 11.14 -26.60 13.45
N SER A 261 11.84 -26.38 12.34
CA SER A 261 12.45 -27.40 11.48
C SER A 261 11.48 -28.33 10.75
N LYS A 262 10.15 -28.17 10.89
CA LYS A 262 9.16 -28.92 10.13
C LYS A 262 9.26 -28.59 8.66
N LYS A 263 9.24 -29.58 7.79
CA LYS A 263 9.21 -29.42 6.35
C LYS A 263 7.81 -29.66 5.81
N ILE A 264 7.42 -28.89 4.80
CA ILE A 264 6.13 -29.01 4.10
C ILE A 264 6.46 -29.12 2.61
N ASP A 265 6.09 -30.25 2.02
CA ASP A 265 6.30 -30.50 0.60
C ASP A 265 5.33 -29.69 -0.26
N ALA A 266 5.83 -29.14 -1.36
CA ALA A 266 5.04 -28.34 -2.28
C ALA A 266 5.47 -28.54 -3.73
N ASN A 267 4.48 -28.64 -4.63
CA ASN A 267 4.71 -28.62 -6.07
C ASN A 267 4.88 -27.16 -6.59
N LYS A 268 4.31 -26.20 -5.90
CA LYS A 268 4.42 -24.76 -6.20
C LYS A 268 4.53 -23.97 -4.90
N VAL A 269 5.35 -22.93 -4.91
CA VAL A 269 5.46 -21.98 -3.80
C VAL A 269 5.16 -20.57 -4.32
N ILE A 270 4.23 -19.89 -3.64
CA ILE A 270 3.88 -18.50 -3.91
C ILE A 270 4.32 -17.67 -2.70
N CYS A 271 5.15 -16.67 -2.92
CA CYS A 271 5.71 -15.86 -1.85
C CYS A 271 5.14 -14.44 -1.90
N ASN A 272 4.52 -14.00 -0.80
CA ASN A 272 4.01 -12.65 -0.60
C ASN A 272 4.99 -11.77 0.21
N ALA A 273 6.16 -12.28 0.58
CA ALA A 273 7.25 -11.48 1.14
C ALA A 273 7.98 -10.70 0.04
N ASP A 274 8.70 -9.65 0.44
CA ASP A 274 9.48 -8.84 -0.50
C ASP A 274 10.53 -9.69 -1.24
N PRO A 275 10.53 -9.75 -2.58
CA PRO A 275 11.41 -10.62 -3.36
C PRO A 275 12.89 -10.49 -3.01
N PRO A 276 13.48 -9.29 -2.79
CA PRO A 276 14.87 -9.18 -2.36
C PRO A 276 15.21 -9.97 -1.10
N GLY A 277 14.32 -9.90 -0.10
CA GLY A 277 14.49 -10.64 1.16
C GLY A 277 14.43 -12.16 0.96
N VAL A 278 13.51 -12.61 0.09
CA VAL A 278 13.36 -14.04 -0.23
C VAL A 278 14.63 -14.57 -0.92
N TYR A 279 15.10 -13.89 -1.95
CA TYR A 279 16.29 -14.28 -2.67
C TYR A 279 17.55 -14.26 -1.80
N GLU A 280 17.66 -13.31 -0.88
CA GLU A 280 18.84 -13.16 -0.02
C GLU A 280 18.85 -14.11 1.19
N LYS A 281 17.68 -14.34 1.81
CA LYS A 281 17.61 -15.03 3.11
C LYS A 281 17.02 -16.44 3.03
N MET A 282 16.04 -16.67 2.13
CA MET A 282 15.27 -17.93 2.15
C MET A 282 15.74 -18.95 1.10
N LEU A 283 16.58 -18.55 0.12
CA LEU A 283 17.04 -19.40 -0.98
C LEU A 283 18.54 -19.81 -0.86
N ASN A 284 19.09 -19.82 0.36
CA ASN A 284 20.44 -20.34 0.68
C ASN A 284 21.56 -19.89 -0.28
N GLY A 285 21.54 -18.62 -0.71
CA GLY A 285 22.62 -18.08 -1.56
C GLY A 285 22.62 -18.54 -3.01
N GLN A 286 21.78 -19.50 -3.41
CA GLN A 286 21.70 -19.99 -4.80
C GLN A 286 21.26 -18.88 -5.78
N SER A 287 20.55 -17.87 -5.28
CA SER A 287 20.17 -16.67 -6.03
C SER A 287 21.37 -15.81 -6.45
N SER A 288 22.52 -15.97 -5.79
CA SER A 288 23.73 -15.20 -6.08
C SER A 288 24.29 -15.39 -7.50
N ASN A 289 23.88 -16.45 -8.20
CA ASN A 289 24.33 -16.75 -9.54
C ASN A 289 23.47 -16.13 -10.66
N SER A 290 22.26 -15.63 -10.35
CA SER A 290 21.41 -14.97 -11.35
C SER A 290 21.90 -13.56 -11.68
N PHE A 291 22.28 -13.34 -12.95
CA PHE A 291 22.64 -12.02 -13.46
C PHE A 291 21.46 -11.01 -13.30
N MET A 292 20.25 -11.42 -13.64
CA MET A 292 19.06 -10.57 -13.57
C MET A 292 18.75 -10.16 -12.14
N PHE A 293 18.86 -11.07 -11.18
CA PHE A 293 18.68 -10.73 -9.75
C PHE A 293 19.74 -9.73 -9.28
N LYS A 294 21.03 -9.97 -9.59
CA LYS A 294 22.10 -9.03 -9.25
C LYS A 294 21.88 -7.65 -9.87
N TRP A 295 21.50 -7.60 -11.15
CA TRP A 295 21.22 -6.36 -11.85
C TRP A 295 20.07 -5.58 -11.21
N LYS A 296 18.94 -6.25 -10.91
CA LYS A 296 17.79 -5.65 -10.21
C LYS A 296 18.19 -5.20 -8.80
N LYS A 297 18.78 -6.06 -8.00
CA LYS A 297 19.19 -5.77 -6.64
C LYS A 297 20.03 -4.51 -6.51
N ASN A 298 21.01 -4.33 -7.40
CA ASN A 298 21.97 -3.21 -7.36
C ASN A 298 21.36 -1.88 -7.82
N ARG A 299 20.21 -1.90 -8.49
CA ARG A 299 19.57 -0.70 -9.07
C ARG A 299 18.26 -0.32 -8.39
N MET A 300 17.69 -1.21 -7.56
CA MET A 300 16.42 -0.95 -6.91
C MET A 300 16.55 0.12 -5.83
N GLU A 301 15.72 1.13 -5.95
CA GLU A 301 15.49 2.14 -4.93
C GLU A 301 14.21 1.79 -4.16
N TYR A 302 14.33 1.79 -2.84
CA TYR A 302 13.23 1.43 -1.95
C TYR A 302 12.41 2.64 -1.57
N SER A 303 11.12 2.42 -1.28
CA SER A 303 10.20 3.45 -0.84
C SER A 303 10.66 4.07 0.49
N MET A 304 10.05 5.17 0.85
CA MET A 304 10.21 5.75 2.18
C MET A 304 9.83 4.73 3.26
N GLY A 305 10.36 4.90 4.45
CA GLY A 305 9.87 4.33 5.69
C GLY A 305 8.63 5.09 6.17
N LEU A 306 7.99 4.53 7.18
CA LEU A 306 6.81 5.13 7.79
C LEU A 306 7.01 5.26 9.29
N PHE A 307 6.72 6.42 9.82
CA PHE A 307 6.43 6.61 11.24
C PHE A 307 4.91 6.64 11.38
N VAL A 308 4.34 5.70 12.12
CA VAL A 308 2.89 5.62 12.31
C VAL A 308 2.59 5.74 13.80
N TYR A 309 1.91 6.82 14.16
CA TYR A 309 1.52 7.10 15.53
C TYR A 309 0.03 6.83 15.71
N TYR A 310 -0.30 5.94 16.63
CA TYR A 310 -1.64 5.53 16.99
C TYR A 310 -2.03 6.14 18.31
N PHE A 311 -3.26 6.67 18.43
CA PHE A 311 -3.74 7.22 19.69
C PHE A 311 -5.26 7.21 19.79
N GLY A 312 -5.72 7.08 21.03
CA GLY A 312 -7.12 7.24 21.43
C GLY A 312 -7.30 8.48 22.28
N THR A 313 -8.42 9.18 22.14
CA THR A 313 -8.73 10.39 22.92
C THR A 313 -10.06 10.26 23.66
N LYS A 314 -10.12 10.85 24.87
CA LYS A 314 -11.36 11.02 25.64
C LYS A 314 -12.26 12.15 25.13
N LYS A 315 -11.80 12.92 24.14
CA LYS A 315 -12.53 14.00 23.46
C LYS A 315 -12.78 13.60 22.03
N ILE A 316 -13.98 13.85 21.51
CA ILE A 316 -14.33 13.68 20.11
C ILE A 316 -13.95 14.94 19.33
N TYR A 317 -13.27 14.78 18.19
CA TYR A 317 -12.82 15.87 17.30
C TYR A 317 -13.64 15.90 16.00
N ASP A 318 -14.90 16.36 16.08
CA ASP A 318 -15.83 16.36 14.94
C ASP A 318 -15.41 17.20 13.74
N ASN A 319 -14.44 18.10 13.94
CA ASN A 319 -13.83 18.90 12.87
C ASN A 319 -12.77 18.17 12.04
N VAL A 320 -12.46 16.90 12.38
CA VAL A 320 -11.51 16.04 11.67
C VAL A 320 -12.29 15.06 10.81
N GLU A 321 -12.05 15.08 9.50
CA GLU A 321 -12.64 14.15 8.55
C GLU A 321 -12.04 12.75 8.66
N HIS A 322 -12.68 11.75 8.05
CA HIS A 322 -12.23 10.36 8.07
C HIS A 322 -10.77 10.21 7.60
N HIS A 323 -10.42 10.90 6.52
CA HIS A 323 -9.06 11.03 6.02
C HIS A 323 -8.69 12.51 5.90
N THR A 324 -7.63 12.92 6.57
CA THR A 324 -7.12 14.29 6.51
C THR A 324 -5.65 14.27 6.12
N ILE A 325 -5.27 15.12 5.16
CA ILE A 325 -3.88 15.27 4.71
C ILE A 325 -3.43 16.69 4.96
N LYS A 326 -2.36 16.85 5.72
CA LYS A 326 -1.72 18.14 5.98
C LYS A 326 -0.39 18.21 5.25
N PHE A 327 -0.23 19.21 4.42
CA PHE A 327 1.07 19.50 3.79
C PHE A 327 1.95 20.37 4.69
N GLY A 328 3.24 20.06 4.77
CA GLY A 328 4.26 20.94 5.33
C GLY A 328 4.53 22.14 4.42
N ASN A 329 5.17 23.18 4.97
CA ASN A 329 5.46 24.42 4.22
C ASN A 329 6.48 24.18 3.10
N LYS A 330 7.47 23.31 3.35
CA LYS A 330 8.55 22.96 2.41
C LYS A 330 8.35 21.55 1.82
N TYR A 331 7.17 21.32 1.26
CA TYR A 331 6.74 19.98 0.81
C TYR A 331 7.74 19.28 -0.11
N LYS A 332 8.28 19.97 -1.11
CA LYS A 332 9.22 19.39 -2.08
C LYS A 332 10.56 19.05 -1.41
N GLU A 333 11.09 19.97 -0.63
CA GLU A 333 12.35 19.82 0.11
C GLU A 333 12.23 18.69 1.13
N HIS A 334 11.09 18.60 1.84
CA HIS A 334 10.82 17.51 2.77
C HIS A 334 10.85 16.14 2.07
N LEU A 335 10.23 16.01 0.90
CA LEU A 335 10.27 14.76 0.14
C LEU A 335 11.69 14.47 -0.40
N ASP A 336 12.45 15.50 -0.77
CA ASP A 336 13.84 15.33 -1.19
C ASP A 336 14.72 14.85 -0.03
N ASP A 337 14.53 15.40 1.16
CA ASP A 337 15.19 14.92 2.39
C ASP A 337 14.90 13.46 2.67
N ILE A 338 13.63 13.02 2.56
CA ILE A 338 13.23 11.65 2.81
C ILE A 338 13.81 10.67 1.77
N PHE A 339 13.64 10.97 0.49
CA PHE A 339 13.94 10.00 -0.58
C PHE A 339 15.40 10.00 -1.01
N ASN A 340 16.07 11.18 -1.01
CA ASN A 340 17.42 11.34 -1.53
C ASN A 340 18.47 11.55 -0.41
N HIS A 341 18.25 12.52 0.47
CA HIS A 341 19.22 12.85 1.52
C HIS A 341 19.15 11.94 2.75
N LYS A 342 18.06 11.17 2.92
CA LYS A 342 17.83 10.27 4.04
C LYS A 342 17.90 10.97 5.41
N LYS A 343 17.28 12.14 5.52
CA LYS A 343 17.29 12.99 6.72
C LYS A 343 15.87 13.20 7.26
N LEU A 344 15.75 13.31 8.59
CA LEU A 344 14.53 13.79 9.23
C LEU A 344 14.43 15.31 9.08
N ASN A 345 13.19 15.80 9.01
CA ASN A 345 12.88 17.21 8.94
C ASN A 345 11.73 17.53 9.91
N ASN A 346 11.75 18.73 10.51
CA ASN A 346 10.71 19.18 11.43
C ASN A 346 9.49 19.80 10.70
N ASP A 347 9.62 20.11 9.41
CA ASP A 347 8.50 20.55 8.58
C ASP A 347 7.85 19.34 7.91
N ILE A 348 7.05 18.59 8.68
CA ILE A 348 6.44 17.34 8.25
C ILE A 348 5.11 17.55 7.52
N SER A 349 4.88 16.74 6.50
CA SER A 349 3.53 16.44 5.98
C SER A 349 3.03 15.16 6.62
N TYR A 350 1.73 15.07 6.90
CA TYR A 350 1.17 13.88 7.50
C TYR A 350 -0.22 13.53 6.94
N TYR A 351 -0.55 12.27 7.03
CA TYR A 351 -1.88 11.74 6.81
C TYR A 351 -2.47 11.32 8.16
N LEU A 352 -3.69 11.78 8.44
CA LEU A 352 -4.46 11.47 9.65
C LEU A 352 -5.69 10.67 9.27
N HIS A 353 -5.88 9.52 9.91
CA HIS A 353 -7.05 8.66 9.78
C HIS A 353 -7.85 8.68 11.07
N ARG A 354 -9.17 8.93 10.94
CA ARG A 354 -10.15 8.92 12.03
C ARG A 354 -11.27 7.95 11.66
N PRO A 355 -11.16 6.64 11.95
CA PRO A 355 -12.21 5.67 11.62
C PRO A 355 -13.53 5.97 12.33
N THR A 356 -13.48 6.51 13.54
CA THR A 356 -14.65 6.87 14.36
C THR A 356 -15.54 7.95 13.74
N ALA A 357 -15.06 8.70 12.74
CA ALA A 357 -15.91 9.56 11.91
C ALA A 357 -16.98 8.79 11.13
N THR A 358 -16.74 7.51 10.84
CA THR A 358 -17.68 6.64 10.11
C THR A 358 -18.17 5.47 10.95
N ASP A 359 -17.32 4.92 11.82
CA ASP A 359 -17.59 3.70 12.59
C ASP A 359 -17.19 3.88 14.07
N LYS A 360 -18.17 4.20 14.88
CA LYS A 360 -17.94 4.45 16.32
C LYS A 360 -17.46 3.22 17.09
N SER A 361 -17.63 2.01 16.54
CA SER A 361 -17.16 0.77 17.19
C SER A 361 -15.64 0.64 17.29
N MET A 362 -14.89 1.53 16.62
CA MET A 362 -13.43 1.55 16.65
C MET A 362 -12.83 2.14 17.93
N ALA A 363 -13.66 2.73 18.80
CA ALA A 363 -13.26 3.29 20.09
C ALA A 363 -14.32 2.99 21.18
N PRO A 364 -13.98 3.09 22.47
CA PRO A 364 -14.97 3.08 23.55
C PRO A 364 -15.96 4.24 23.41
N ASP A 365 -17.14 4.09 23.99
CA ASP A 365 -18.18 5.13 23.96
C ASP A 365 -17.64 6.48 24.46
N GLY A 366 -17.97 7.56 23.72
CA GLY A 366 -17.52 8.91 24.03
C GLY A 366 -16.05 9.20 23.70
N HIS A 367 -15.33 8.26 23.11
CA HIS A 367 -13.92 8.38 22.72
C HIS A 367 -13.76 8.47 21.21
N ASP A 368 -12.57 8.88 20.78
CA ASP A 368 -12.18 8.97 19.38
C ASP A 368 -10.89 8.18 19.10
N CYS A 369 -10.75 7.59 17.91
CA CYS A 369 -9.64 6.75 17.53
C CYS A 369 -8.93 7.32 16.31
N PHE A 370 -7.59 7.30 16.33
CA PHE A 370 -6.77 7.88 15.27
C PHE A 370 -5.51 7.09 14.99
N TYR A 371 -5.01 7.20 13.76
CA TYR A 371 -3.59 7.09 13.50
C TYR A 371 -3.09 8.21 12.58
N VAL A 372 -1.83 8.58 12.78
CA VAL A 372 -1.08 9.53 11.93
C VAL A 372 0.05 8.80 11.25
N LEU A 373 0.13 8.94 9.94
CA LEU A 373 1.24 8.44 9.16
C LEU A 373 2.10 9.61 8.68
N VAL A 374 3.37 9.59 9.05
CA VAL A 374 4.39 10.53 8.56
C VAL A 374 5.37 9.75 7.69
N PRO A 375 5.56 10.15 6.41
CA PRO A 375 6.63 9.59 5.60
C PRO A 375 7.99 10.02 6.18
N VAL A 376 8.88 9.05 6.37
CA VAL A 376 10.22 9.26 6.93
C VAL A 376 11.26 8.52 6.08
N PRO A 377 12.56 8.81 6.21
CA PRO A 377 13.59 7.99 5.58
C PRO A 377 13.48 6.52 5.98
N ASN A 378 13.73 5.61 5.06
CA ASN A 378 13.88 4.19 5.39
C ASN A 378 15.23 3.92 6.10
N ASN A 379 15.45 2.70 6.60
CA ASN A 379 16.62 2.34 7.41
C ASN A 379 17.98 2.43 6.70
N GLN A 380 18.02 2.77 5.40
CA GLN A 380 19.26 3.19 4.75
C GLN A 380 19.83 4.49 5.34
N SER A 381 18.99 5.28 6.03
CA SER A 381 19.37 6.50 6.75
C SER A 381 20.23 6.23 7.98
N LYS A 382 20.16 5.03 8.55
CA LYS A 382 20.78 4.66 9.85
C LYS A 382 20.33 5.54 11.02
N ILE A 383 19.11 6.08 10.96
CA ILE A 383 18.48 6.83 12.07
C ILE A 383 18.26 5.87 13.24
N ASP A 384 18.67 6.29 14.43
CA ASP A 384 18.39 5.55 15.66
C ASP A 384 16.96 5.86 16.14
N TRP A 385 16.02 4.99 15.78
CA TRP A 385 14.62 5.15 16.14
C TRP A 385 14.32 4.95 17.64
N SER A 386 15.26 4.40 18.41
CA SER A 386 15.12 4.33 19.87
C SER A 386 15.23 5.72 20.51
N LEU A 387 15.95 6.64 19.86
CA LEU A 387 16.13 8.03 20.29
C LEU A 387 15.17 8.99 19.57
N GLU A 388 14.96 8.78 18.28
CA GLU A 388 14.18 9.71 17.44
C GLU A 388 12.67 9.45 17.47
N GLY A 389 12.25 8.23 17.85
CA GLY A 389 10.82 7.87 17.85
C GLY A 389 9.98 8.75 18.76
N GLU A 390 10.40 8.96 20.01
CA GLU A 390 9.67 9.79 20.98
C GLU A 390 9.68 11.28 20.59
N LYS A 391 10.79 11.76 20.00
CA LYS A 391 10.89 13.14 19.48
C LYS A 391 9.90 13.34 18.32
N MET A 392 9.82 12.38 17.40
CA MET A 392 8.88 12.43 16.28
C MET A 392 7.43 12.39 16.76
N LYS A 393 7.10 11.55 17.75
CA LYS A 393 5.76 11.53 18.38
C LYS A 393 5.39 12.91 18.92
N ASN A 394 6.28 13.51 19.71
CA ASN A 394 6.06 14.83 20.30
C ASN A 394 5.88 15.92 19.22
N LEU A 395 6.68 15.89 18.17
CA LEU A 395 6.55 16.81 17.03
C LEU A 395 5.18 16.64 16.33
N VAL A 396 4.73 15.40 16.10
CA VAL A 396 3.43 15.12 15.49
C VAL A 396 2.29 15.64 16.36
N VAL A 397 2.31 15.36 17.68
CA VAL A 397 1.29 15.85 18.62
C VAL A 397 1.23 17.37 18.65
N GLU A 398 2.40 18.04 18.75
CA GLU A 398 2.48 19.52 18.74
C GLU A 398 1.89 20.12 17.45
N LYS A 399 2.24 19.56 16.31
CA LYS A 399 1.72 20.01 15.00
C LYS A 399 0.21 19.84 14.89
N MET A 400 -0.32 18.67 15.29
CA MET A 400 -1.76 18.43 15.26
C MET A 400 -2.52 19.33 16.25
N GLU A 401 -1.99 19.51 17.45
CA GLU A 401 -2.61 20.38 18.46
C GLU A 401 -2.74 21.82 17.96
N LYS A 402 -1.66 22.34 17.35
CA LYS A 402 -1.61 23.69 16.78
C LYS A 402 -2.54 23.88 15.58
N ASP A 403 -2.63 22.89 14.72
CA ASP A 403 -3.25 23.04 13.41
C ASP A 403 -4.71 22.56 13.35
N LEU A 404 -5.09 21.54 14.14
CA LEU A 404 -6.34 20.82 13.91
C LEU A 404 -7.08 20.35 15.18
N MET A 405 -6.37 19.95 16.22
CA MET A 405 -6.92 19.24 17.38
C MET A 405 -6.55 19.96 18.70
N PRO A 406 -7.20 21.08 19.06
CA PRO A 406 -6.86 21.85 20.26
C PRO A 406 -6.92 20.99 21.54
N ASN A 407 -5.93 21.15 22.41
CA ASN A 407 -5.74 20.42 23.67
C ASN A 407 -5.56 18.91 23.44
N LEU A 408 -4.94 18.50 22.33
CA LEU A 408 -4.76 17.09 21.99
C LEU A 408 -3.99 16.35 23.08
N LYS A 409 -2.87 16.90 23.52
CA LYS A 409 -1.97 16.27 24.51
C LYS A 409 -2.70 15.87 25.80
N GLU A 410 -3.60 16.71 26.29
CA GLU A 410 -4.38 16.46 27.53
C GLU A 410 -5.51 15.44 27.33
N ASN A 411 -5.91 15.20 26.09
CA ASN A 411 -7.01 14.32 25.76
C ASN A 411 -6.58 12.92 25.30
N ILE A 412 -5.29 12.68 25.06
CA ILE A 412 -4.77 11.35 24.74
C ILE A 412 -4.88 10.45 25.97
N VAL A 413 -5.46 9.27 25.83
CA VAL A 413 -5.64 8.27 26.90
C VAL A 413 -4.96 6.93 26.59
N GLU A 414 -4.64 6.67 25.35
CA GLU A 414 -3.88 5.50 24.88
C GLU A 414 -3.02 5.92 23.69
N ASP A 415 -1.75 5.51 23.65
CA ASP A 415 -0.92 5.75 22.47
C ASP A 415 0.20 4.71 22.29
N PHE A 416 0.70 4.61 21.06
CA PHE A 416 1.93 3.92 20.69
C PHE A 416 2.35 4.34 19.28
N TYR A 417 3.56 4.00 18.89
CA TYR A 417 4.02 4.26 17.52
C TYR A 417 4.81 3.09 16.93
N LEU A 418 4.85 3.06 15.60
CA LEU A 418 5.66 2.15 14.81
C LEU A 418 6.64 2.96 13.97
N THR A 419 7.86 2.46 13.83
CA THR A 419 8.95 3.08 13.09
C THR A 419 9.37 2.19 11.92
N PRO A 420 10.25 2.62 11.01
CA PRO A 420 10.81 1.75 9.97
C PRO A 420 11.40 0.44 10.49
N ASP A 421 11.89 0.39 11.73
CA ASP A 421 12.40 -0.83 12.38
C ASP A 421 11.33 -1.92 12.48
N TYR A 422 10.09 -1.54 12.82
CA TYR A 422 8.98 -2.48 12.85
C TYR A 422 8.73 -3.11 11.46
N PHE A 423 8.75 -2.30 10.41
CA PHE A 423 8.53 -2.81 9.05
C PHE A 423 9.67 -3.76 8.62
N GLU A 424 10.91 -3.49 9.04
CA GLU A 424 12.05 -4.35 8.73
C GLU A 424 12.06 -5.65 9.54
N LYS A 425 11.84 -5.58 10.86
CA LYS A 425 11.97 -6.71 11.78
C LYS A 425 10.70 -7.59 11.80
N ASP A 426 9.53 -6.95 11.91
CA ASP A 426 8.25 -7.67 12.01
C ASP A 426 7.65 -8.04 10.67
N LEU A 427 7.78 -7.20 9.66
CA LEU A 427 7.19 -7.45 8.35
C LEU A 427 8.20 -7.90 7.29
N ASN A 428 9.47 -8.09 7.68
CA ASN A 428 10.56 -8.55 6.80
C ASN A 428 10.72 -7.69 5.53
N THR A 429 10.41 -6.38 5.60
CA THR A 429 10.59 -5.50 4.44
C THR A 429 12.04 -5.05 4.34
N LYS A 430 12.55 -4.93 3.13
CA LYS A 430 13.92 -4.48 2.91
C LYS A 430 14.08 -3.02 3.36
N TYR A 431 15.04 -2.76 4.26
CA TYR A 431 15.32 -1.44 4.83
C TYR A 431 14.13 -0.77 5.53
N GLY A 432 13.18 -1.51 6.06
CA GLY A 432 12.02 -0.93 6.70
C GLY A 432 11.14 -0.09 5.77
N SER A 433 11.19 -0.36 4.46
CA SER A 433 10.39 0.36 3.47
C SER A 433 8.90 0.06 3.64
N GLY A 434 8.06 1.11 3.68
CA GLY A 434 6.62 0.96 3.87
C GLY A 434 5.91 0.26 2.72
N PHE A 435 6.42 0.41 1.47
CA PHE A 435 5.77 -0.03 0.24
C PHE A 435 6.68 -0.83 -0.70
N SER A 436 7.79 -1.41 -0.18
CA SER A 436 8.78 -2.11 -1.00
C SER A 436 9.53 -1.16 -1.96
N ILE A 437 9.50 -1.39 -3.25
CA ILE A 437 10.26 -0.69 -4.28
C ILE A 437 9.51 0.54 -4.77
N GLN A 438 10.23 1.67 -4.96
CA GLN A 438 9.66 2.91 -5.51
C GLN A 438 9.03 2.71 -6.89
N PRO A 439 7.90 3.37 -7.19
CA PRO A 439 7.22 3.26 -8.49
C PRO A 439 7.82 4.20 -9.55
N LYS A 440 9.13 4.11 -9.77
CA LYS A 440 9.83 4.80 -10.86
C LYS A 440 9.64 4.06 -12.18
N PHE A 441 9.72 4.74 -13.32
CA PHE A 441 9.62 4.09 -14.64
C PHE A 441 10.66 2.96 -14.81
N SER A 442 11.91 3.23 -14.42
CA SER A 442 13.04 2.30 -14.50
C SER A 442 12.94 1.07 -13.60
N GLN A 443 11.95 0.98 -12.75
CA GLN A 443 11.71 -0.15 -11.83
C GLN A 443 10.22 -0.51 -11.70
N SER A 444 9.47 -0.27 -12.78
CA SER A 444 8.06 -0.68 -12.92
C SER A 444 7.91 -1.70 -14.06
N ALA A 445 6.82 -2.43 -14.09
CA ALA A 445 6.53 -3.46 -15.10
C ALA A 445 7.67 -4.47 -15.25
N TYR A 446 8.25 -4.64 -16.43
CA TYR A 446 9.36 -5.57 -16.69
C TYR A 446 10.60 -5.34 -15.82
N PHE A 447 10.87 -4.09 -15.45
CA PHE A 447 12.04 -3.75 -14.63
C PHE A 447 11.85 -4.05 -13.13
N ARG A 448 10.62 -4.33 -12.69
CA ARG A 448 10.31 -4.78 -11.32
C ARG A 448 10.63 -6.27 -11.17
N PHE A 449 10.65 -6.80 -9.92
CA PHE A 449 10.70 -8.25 -9.74
C PHE A 449 9.48 -8.90 -10.38
N HIS A 450 9.70 -9.98 -11.13
CA HIS A 450 8.63 -10.66 -11.86
C HIS A 450 7.74 -11.47 -10.91
N ASN A 451 6.52 -11.73 -11.35
CA ASN A 451 5.59 -12.60 -10.61
C ASN A 451 5.98 -14.08 -10.70
N LYS A 452 6.80 -14.45 -11.67
CA LYS A 452 7.48 -15.75 -11.75
C LYS A 452 8.96 -15.57 -11.47
N SER A 453 9.56 -16.47 -10.69
CA SER A 453 11.00 -16.45 -10.41
C SER A 453 11.81 -16.53 -11.69
N GLU A 454 12.92 -15.78 -11.77
CA GLU A 454 13.90 -15.86 -12.86
C GLU A 454 14.85 -17.05 -12.70
N ILE A 455 14.74 -17.81 -11.59
CA ILE A 455 15.67 -18.92 -11.25
C ILE A 455 14.94 -20.26 -11.18
N TYR A 456 13.76 -20.26 -10.51
CA TYR A 456 13.02 -21.49 -10.25
C TYR A 456 11.72 -21.55 -11.04
N ASN A 457 11.41 -22.73 -11.60
CA ASN A 457 10.25 -22.92 -12.49
C ASN A 457 8.90 -22.78 -11.77
N ASN A 458 8.85 -23.16 -10.51
CA ASN A 458 7.63 -23.28 -9.71
C ASN A 458 7.61 -22.37 -8.46
N LEU A 459 8.44 -21.32 -8.44
CA LEU A 459 8.43 -20.24 -7.45
C LEU A 459 7.80 -18.99 -8.05
N TYR A 460 6.83 -18.43 -7.35
CA TYR A 460 6.07 -17.25 -7.77
C TYR A 460 6.04 -16.20 -6.69
N PHE A 461 5.83 -14.94 -7.08
CA PHE A 461 5.78 -13.79 -6.18
C PHE A 461 4.50 -12.98 -6.37
N VAL A 462 3.92 -12.53 -5.28
CA VAL A 462 2.78 -11.60 -5.24
C VAL A 462 3.05 -10.48 -4.25
N GLY A 463 2.23 -9.43 -4.25
CA GLY A 463 2.33 -8.34 -3.30
C GLY A 463 3.09 -7.12 -3.83
N ALA A 464 3.44 -6.22 -2.91
CA ALA A 464 3.97 -4.90 -3.23
C ALA A 464 5.30 -4.88 -3.99
N GLY A 465 6.13 -5.92 -3.82
CA GLY A 465 7.45 -6.02 -4.45
C GLY A 465 7.44 -6.41 -5.93
N THR A 466 6.32 -6.91 -6.46
CA THR A 466 6.19 -7.41 -7.84
C THR A 466 5.27 -6.51 -8.68
N HIS A 467 5.09 -6.85 -9.95
CA HIS A 467 4.09 -6.19 -10.80
C HIS A 467 2.67 -6.52 -10.32
N PRO A 468 1.71 -5.56 -10.31
CA PRO A 468 1.87 -4.16 -10.74
C PRO A 468 2.46 -3.22 -9.67
N GLY A 469 2.53 -3.61 -8.40
CA GLY A 469 3.15 -2.83 -7.36
C GLY A 469 2.30 -2.69 -6.10
N ALA A 470 2.61 -1.68 -5.27
CA ALA A 470 1.97 -1.43 -3.98
C ALA A 470 0.54 -0.83 -4.12
N GLY A 471 -0.18 -0.79 -3.00
CA GLY A 471 -1.59 -0.41 -2.88
C GLY A 471 -2.52 -1.63 -2.94
N VAL A 472 -3.69 -1.55 -2.28
CA VAL A 472 -4.64 -2.69 -2.23
C VAL A 472 -4.99 -3.21 -3.62
N PRO A 473 -5.39 -2.34 -4.59
CA PRO A 473 -5.66 -2.81 -5.95
C PRO A 473 -4.45 -3.44 -6.62
N GLY A 474 -3.25 -2.89 -6.40
CA GLY A 474 -2.01 -3.42 -6.97
C GLY A 474 -1.67 -4.81 -6.45
N VAL A 475 -1.71 -5.01 -5.13
CA VAL A 475 -1.36 -6.30 -4.53
C VAL A 475 -2.40 -7.39 -4.84
N LEU A 476 -3.69 -7.05 -4.92
CA LEU A 476 -4.73 -7.99 -5.36
C LEU A 476 -4.55 -8.37 -6.84
N SER A 477 -4.25 -7.39 -7.70
CA SER A 477 -3.96 -7.64 -9.12
C SER A 477 -2.69 -8.48 -9.32
N SER A 478 -1.69 -8.38 -8.43
CA SER A 478 -0.48 -9.22 -8.51
C SER A 478 -0.80 -10.71 -8.36
N ALA A 479 -1.80 -11.05 -7.53
CA ALA A 479 -2.31 -12.42 -7.44
C ALA A 479 -3.09 -12.84 -8.69
N LYS A 480 -3.77 -11.89 -9.35
CA LYS A 480 -4.49 -12.14 -10.61
C LYS A 480 -3.54 -12.43 -11.77
N VAL A 481 -2.31 -11.91 -11.76
CA VAL A 481 -1.26 -12.28 -12.72
C VAL A 481 -1.01 -13.78 -12.71
N LEU A 482 -1.11 -14.44 -11.54
CA LEU A 482 -0.91 -15.89 -11.42
C LEU A 482 -1.89 -16.69 -12.30
N ASP A 483 -3.11 -16.19 -12.53
CA ASP A 483 -4.09 -16.84 -13.36
C ASP A 483 -3.64 -17.03 -14.81
N LYS A 484 -2.68 -16.21 -15.26
CA LYS A 484 -2.12 -16.22 -16.62
C LYS A 484 -0.79 -16.97 -16.74
N ILE A 485 -0.14 -17.30 -15.63
CA ILE A 485 1.20 -17.92 -15.63
C ILE A 485 1.26 -19.26 -14.90
N LEU A 486 0.17 -19.69 -14.24
CA LEU A 486 -0.02 -21.00 -13.62
C LEU A 486 -0.84 -21.92 -14.47
#